data_21709370a8f1c9d62b5d01176b86b91a
#
_entry.id   21709370a8f1c9d62b5d01176b86b91a
#
_cell.length_a   1.000
_cell.length_b   1.000
_cell.length_c   1.000
_cell.angle_alpha   90.00
_cell.angle_beta   90.00
_cell.angle_gamma   90.00
#
_symmetry.space_group_name_H-M   'P 1'
#
loop_
_entity.id
_entity.type
_entity.pdbx_description
1 polymer ?
#
loop_
_entity_poly.entity_id
_entity_poly.type
_entity_poly.pdbx_seq_one_letter_code
_entity_poly.pdbx_strand_id
1 'polypeptide(L)'
;MKNISISKKLFIGFGTILVMLLITIGVAILSVNSINEQIHSYAKYTLPNSTSIWMLRRNDVAIQRDIFRAFDETDSQKIAELFETAQQDCDTRTSELDKYAANQRDTSRDAQIAKLRKLWSESAQIRLKTAELMKNPTAANIQQAKEMVENSYLPIADQATEILVGFTKTADERALHQ
;
A
#
# COMPACT_ATOMS: atom_id res chain seq x y z
N MET A 1 38.79 16.38 -55.85
CA MET A 1 37.78 16.99 -54.98
C MET A 1 37.37 18.32 -55.58
N LYS A 2 36.11 18.45 -56.04
CA LYS A 2 35.62 19.72 -56.66
C LYS A 2 35.74 20.83 -55.61
N ASN A 3 36.34 21.98 -56.03
CA ASN A 3 36.47 23.17 -55.21
C ASN A 3 35.09 23.77 -54.87
N ILE A 4 34.55 23.37 -53.73
CA ILE A 4 33.34 23.97 -53.19
C ILE A 4 33.72 25.35 -52.69
N SER A 5 33.01 26.40 -53.14
CA SER A 5 33.25 27.77 -52.67
C SER A 5 33.14 27.90 -51.15
N ILE A 6 33.89 28.79 -50.52
CA ILE A 6 33.90 29.01 -49.11
C ILE A 6 32.49 29.30 -48.57
N SER A 7 31.68 30.05 -49.28
CA SER A 7 30.29 30.35 -48.95
C SER A 7 29.42 29.09 -48.89
N LYS A 8 29.59 28.11 -49.80
CA LYS A 8 28.85 26.83 -49.77
C LYS A 8 29.30 25.95 -48.59
N LYS A 9 30.59 25.94 -48.25
CA LYS A 9 31.10 25.22 -47.06
C LYS A 9 30.50 25.77 -45.78
N LEU A 10 30.42 27.09 -45.67
CA LEU A 10 29.85 27.79 -44.51
C LEU A 10 28.35 27.47 -44.40
N PHE A 11 27.61 27.51 -45.49
CA PHE A 11 26.17 27.24 -45.53
C PHE A 11 25.87 25.79 -45.15
N ILE A 12 26.66 24.82 -45.63
CA ILE A 12 26.51 23.41 -45.26
C ILE A 12 26.82 23.21 -43.77
N GLY A 13 27.91 23.81 -43.24
CA GLY A 13 28.26 23.71 -41.82
C GLY A 13 27.19 24.30 -40.90
N PHE A 14 26.72 25.51 -41.23
CA PHE A 14 25.64 26.14 -40.44
C PHE A 14 24.31 25.38 -40.54
N GLY A 15 23.96 24.89 -41.74
CA GLY A 15 22.76 24.07 -41.97
C GLY A 15 22.79 22.77 -41.17
N THR A 16 23.95 22.11 -41.11
CA THR A 16 24.12 20.87 -40.34
C THR A 16 23.92 21.14 -38.83
N ILE A 17 24.49 22.21 -38.30
CA ILE A 17 24.32 22.61 -36.91
C ILE A 17 22.86 22.91 -36.60
N LEU A 18 22.18 23.62 -37.48
CA LEU A 18 20.77 23.99 -37.33
C LEU A 18 19.85 22.74 -37.33
N VAL A 19 20.11 21.79 -38.21
CA VAL A 19 19.39 20.51 -38.24
C VAL A 19 19.64 19.71 -36.99
N MET A 20 20.88 19.60 -36.50
CA MET A 20 21.17 18.92 -35.22
C MET A 20 20.45 19.58 -34.06
N LEU A 21 20.42 20.91 -34.00
CA LEU A 21 19.73 21.67 -32.95
C LEU A 21 18.22 21.41 -32.98
N LEU A 22 17.59 21.37 -34.14
CA LEU A 22 16.17 21.02 -34.27
C LEU A 22 15.88 19.59 -33.84
N ILE A 23 16.74 18.63 -34.15
CA ILE A 23 16.62 17.25 -33.70
C ILE A 23 16.73 17.20 -32.14
N THR A 24 17.70 17.88 -31.57
CA THR A 24 17.90 17.93 -30.12
C THR A 24 16.68 18.54 -29.39
N ILE A 25 16.13 19.62 -29.94
CA ILE A 25 14.91 20.24 -29.40
C ILE A 25 13.72 19.26 -29.48
N GLY A 26 13.56 18.58 -30.61
CA GLY A 26 12.50 17.58 -30.80
C GLY A 26 12.59 16.44 -29.78
N VAL A 27 13.78 15.88 -29.58
CA VAL A 27 14.02 14.83 -28.57
C VAL A 27 13.77 15.37 -27.16
N ALA A 28 14.21 16.58 -26.86
CA ALA A 28 13.99 17.20 -25.54
C ALA A 28 12.49 17.36 -25.23
N ILE A 29 11.69 17.83 -26.19
CA ILE A 29 10.24 17.98 -26.01
C ILE A 29 9.57 16.62 -25.77
N LEU A 30 9.92 15.60 -26.54
CA LEU A 30 9.38 14.24 -26.36
C LEU A 30 9.75 13.67 -24.98
N SER A 31 11.00 13.87 -24.54
CA SER A 31 11.47 13.43 -23.23
C SER A 31 10.73 14.13 -22.08
N VAL A 32 10.53 15.44 -22.17
CA VAL A 32 9.78 16.20 -21.16
C VAL A 32 8.33 15.73 -21.07
N ASN A 33 7.67 15.49 -22.20
CA ASN A 33 6.30 14.98 -22.21
C ASN A 33 6.22 13.59 -21.58
N SER A 34 7.14 12.68 -21.88
CA SER A 34 7.21 11.34 -21.28
C SER A 34 7.41 11.42 -19.75
N ILE A 35 8.34 12.28 -19.30
CA ILE A 35 8.57 12.49 -17.87
C ILE A 35 7.32 13.03 -17.18
N ASN A 36 6.62 13.98 -17.80
CA ASN A 36 5.40 14.56 -17.25
C ASN A 36 4.29 13.51 -17.10
N GLU A 37 4.11 12.63 -18.10
CA GLU A 37 3.17 11.51 -18.02
C GLU A 37 3.53 10.52 -16.90
N GLN A 38 4.81 10.20 -16.73
CA GLN A 38 5.30 9.33 -15.65
C GLN A 38 5.05 9.95 -14.28
N ILE A 39 5.37 11.25 -14.09
CA ILE A 39 5.10 11.97 -12.83
C ILE A 39 3.60 11.98 -12.53
N HIS A 40 2.77 12.26 -13.53
CA HIS A 40 1.32 12.26 -13.35
C HIS A 40 0.78 10.87 -12.98
N SER A 41 1.26 9.84 -13.63
CA SER A 41 0.94 8.44 -13.33
C SER A 41 1.39 8.05 -11.91
N TYR A 42 2.60 8.42 -11.53
CA TYR A 42 3.13 8.18 -10.19
C TYR A 42 2.28 8.87 -9.10
N ALA A 43 2.00 10.16 -9.27
CA ALA A 43 1.22 10.94 -8.32
C ALA A 43 -0.22 10.45 -8.20
N LYS A 44 -0.83 10.00 -9.29
CA LYS A 44 -2.23 9.56 -9.32
C LYS A 44 -2.43 8.14 -8.80
N TYR A 45 -1.51 7.23 -9.07
CA TYR A 45 -1.69 5.80 -8.78
C TYR A 45 -0.66 5.25 -7.79
N THR A 46 0.62 5.45 -8.05
CA THR A 46 1.68 4.77 -7.28
C THR A 46 1.75 5.29 -5.84
N LEU A 47 1.80 6.60 -5.67
CA LEU A 47 1.92 7.21 -4.35
C LEU A 47 0.68 6.94 -3.46
N PRO A 48 -0.57 7.15 -3.91
CA PRO A 48 -1.75 6.83 -3.10
C PRO A 48 -1.84 5.35 -2.76
N ASN A 49 -1.55 4.44 -3.71
CA ASN A 49 -1.59 3.00 -3.47
C ASN A 49 -0.54 2.56 -2.45
N SER A 50 0.69 3.07 -2.55
CA SER A 50 1.75 2.78 -1.56
C SER A 50 1.38 3.29 -0.17
N THR A 51 0.80 4.49 -0.09
CA THR A 51 0.30 5.06 1.18
C THR A 51 -0.79 4.18 1.79
N SER A 52 -1.79 3.76 0.99
CA SER A 52 -2.85 2.88 1.48
C SER A 52 -2.29 1.54 1.96
N ILE A 53 -1.37 0.90 1.23
CA ILE A 53 -0.75 -0.37 1.66
C ILE A 53 -0.01 -0.18 3.00
N TRP A 54 0.73 0.92 3.15
CA TRP A 54 1.41 1.22 4.40
C TRP A 54 0.43 1.40 5.57
N MET A 55 -0.68 2.12 5.35
CA MET A 55 -1.74 2.31 6.34
C MET A 55 -2.43 0.98 6.71
N LEU A 56 -2.69 0.12 5.74
CA LEU A 56 -3.24 -1.22 5.97
C LEU A 56 -2.36 -2.03 6.92
N ARG A 57 -1.05 -2.09 6.65
CA ARG A 57 -0.08 -2.81 7.49
C ARG A 57 0.05 -2.21 8.88
N ARG A 58 0.11 -0.88 8.97
CA ARG A 58 0.17 -0.18 10.26
C ARG A 58 -1.04 -0.51 11.13
N ASN A 59 -2.24 -0.48 10.56
CA ASN A 59 -3.47 -0.75 11.31
C ASN A 59 -3.56 -2.22 11.72
N ASP A 60 -3.10 -3.18 10.89
CA ASP A 60 -3.01 -4.59 11.30
C ASP A 60 -2.13 -4.78 12.53
N VAL A 61 -0.96 -4.15 12.56
CA VAL A 61 -0.04 -4.20 13.72
C VAL A 61 -0.65 -3.50 14.93
N ALA A 62 -1.34 -2.36 14.75
CA ALA A 62 -1.97 -1.63 15.84
C ALA A 62 -3.10 -2.44 16.50
N ILE A 63 -3.95 -3.08 15.70
CA ILE A 63 -5.02 -3.98 16.18
C ILE A 63 -4.44 -5.12 17.03
N GLN A 64 -3.40 -5.80 16.54
CA GLN A 64 -2.75 -6.88 17.28
C GLN A 64 -2.16 -6.38 18.59
N ARG A 65 -1.42 -5.28 18.55
CA ARG A 65 -0.83 -4.66 19.73
C ARG A 65 -1.88 -4.38 20.81
N ASP A 66 -3.01 -3.81 20.43
CA ASP A 66 -4.03 -3.40 21.41
C ASP A 66 -4.78 -4.61 21.98
N ILE A 67 -4.98 -5.68 21.20
CA ILE A 67 -5.48 -6.96 21.69
C ILE A 67 -4.51 -7.57 22.72
N PHE A 68 -3.20 -7.59 22.44
CA PHE A 68 -2.22 -8.13 23.39
C PHE A 68 -2.07 -7.29 24.64
N ARG A 69 -2.11 -5.96 24.52
CA ARG A 69 -2.11 -5.07 25.69
C ARG A 69 -3.31 -5.29 26.60
N ALA A 70 -4.47 -5.61 26.05
CA ALA A 70 -5.67 -5.90 26.83
C ALA A 70 -5.50 -7.13 27.74
N PHE A 71 -4.63 -8.09 27.37
CA PHE A 71 -4.36 -9.27 28.22
C PHE A 71 -3.49 -8.97 29.45
N ASP A 72 -2.72 -7.90 29.42
CA ASP A 72 -1.85 -7.48 30.53
C ASP A 72 -2.50 -6.37 31.39
N GLU A 73 -3.70 -5.89 30.98
CA GLU A 73 -4.43 -4.86 31.70
C GLU A 73 -5.41 -5.49 32.70
N THR A 74 -5.56 -4.87 33.85
CA THR A 74 -6.47 -5.32 34.94
C THR A 74 -7.69 -4.42 35.08
N ASP A 75 -7.62 -3.20 34.54
CA ASP A 75 -8.73 -2.25 34.57
C ASP A 75 -9.70 -2.52 33.43
N SER A 76 -10.92 -2.93 33.75
CA SER A 76 -11.95 -3.27 32.77
C SER A 76 -12.31 -2.11 31.86
N GLN A 77 -12.20 -0.85 32.29
CA GLN A 77 -12.46 0.31 31.46
C GLN A 77 -11.35 0.47 30.40
N LYS A 78 -10.08 0.33 30.79
CA LYS A 78 -8.96 0.39 29.87
C LYS A 78 -8.96 -0.77 28.88
N ILE A 79 -9.36 -1.97 29.33
CA ILE A 79 -9.56 -3.12 28.43
C ILE A 79 -10.60 -2.77 27.36
N ALA A 80 -11.74 -2.18 27.74
CA ALA A 80 -12.78 -1.77 26.82
C ALA A 80 -12.27 -0.71 25.82
N GLU A 81 -11.51 0.30 26.30
CA GLU A 81 -10.90 1.34 25.46
C GLU A 81 -9.90 0.75 24.44
N LEU A 82 -9.12 -0.26 24.81
CA LEU A 82 -8.20 -0.94 23.90
C LEU A 82 -8.95 -1.69 22.79
N PHE A 83 -10.04 -2.39 23.09
CA PHE A 83 -10.85 -3.05 22.08
C PHE A 83 -11.63 -2.07 21.21
N GLU A 84 -12.05 -0.92 21.74
CA GLU A 84 -12.66 0.16 20.97
C GLU A 84 -11.64 0.77 19.99
N THR A 85 -10.41 1.04 20.45
CA THR A 85 -9.32 1.52 19.59
C THR A 85 -9.01 0.53 18.48
N ALA A 86 -8.92 -0.77 18.83
CA ALA A 86 -8.74 -1.83 17.83
C ALA A 86 -9.90 -1.90 16.81
N GLN A 87 -11.15 -1.57 17.21
CA GLN A 87 -12.26 -1.47 16.27
C GLN A 87 -12.10 -0.27 15.32
N GLN A 88 -11.72 0.91 15.83
CA GLN A 88 -11.48 2.10 15.01
C GLN A 88 -10.36 1.86 13.98
N ASP A 89 -9.30 1.15 14.38
CA ASP A 89 -8.23 0.75 13.47
C ASP A 89 -8.72 -0.25 12.40
N CYS A 90 -9.65 -1.16 12.74
CA CYS A 90 -10.30 -2.04 11.76
C CYS A 90 -11.13 -1.27 10.74
N ASP A 91 -11.88 -0.27 11.18
CA ASP A 91 -12.73 0.55 10.30
C ASP A 91 -11.85 1.40 9.36
N THR A 92 -10.77 1.98 9.91
CA THR A 92 -9.76 2.71 9.14
C THR A 92 -9.09 1.80 8.11
N ARG A 93 -8.68 0.60 8.51
CA ARG A 93 -8.10 -0.42 7.62
C ARG A 93 -9.04 -0.79 6.47
N THR A 94 -10.32 -0.99 6.77
CA THR A 94 -11.33 -1.31 5.75
C THR A 94 -11.48 -0.17 4.76
N SER A 95 -11.59 1.08 5.24
CA SER A 95 -11.64 2.28 4.39
C SER A 95 -10.41 2.42 3.50
N GLU A 96 -9.21 2.15 4.02
CA GLU A 96 -7.97 2.20 3.23
C GLU A 96 -7.93 1.10 2.16
N LEU A 97 -8.47 -0.11 2.44
CA LEU A 97 -8.59 -1.15 1.42
C LEU A 97 -9.56 -0.75 0.31
N ASP A 98 -10.65 -0.06 0.65
CA ASP A 98 -11.61 0.45 -0.33
C ASP A 98 -10.98 1.50 -1.24
N LYS A 99 -10.19 2.43 -0.67
CA LYS A 99 -9.43 3.41 -1.45
C LYS A 99 -8.42 2.74 -2.37
N TYR A 100 -7.68 1.76 -1.84
CA TYR A 100 -6.72 0.97 -2.62
C TYR A 100 -7.41 0.23 -3.77
N ALA A 101 -8.53 -0.45 -3.50
CA ALA A 101 -9.30 -1.17 -4.50
C ALA A 101 -9.84 -0.24 -5.61
N ALA A 102 -10.38 0.93 -5.23
CA ALA A 102 -10.90 1.92 -6.17
C ALA A 102 -9.81 2.55 -7.06
N ASN A 103 -8.56 2.57 -6.61
CA ASN A 103 -7.44 3.16 -7.35
C ASN A 103 -6.61 2.13 -8.14
N GLN A 104 -7.08 0.88 -8.29
CA GLN A 104 -6.40 -0.12 -9.13
C GLN A 104 -6.56 0.21 -10.61
N ARG A 105 -5.52 -0.07 -11.41
CA ARG A 105 -5.54 0.11 -12.87
C ARG A 105 -6.13 -1.09 -13.62
N ASP A 106 -6.12 -2.24 -12.96
CA ASP A 106 -6.54 -3.52 -13.52
C ASP A 106 -7.11 -4.43 -12.43
N THR A 107 -7.67 -5.55 -12.82
CA THR A 107 -8.33 -6.54 -11.95
C THR A 107 -7.37 -7.58 -11.36
N SER A 108 -6.06 -7.45 -11.57
CA SER A 108 -5.06 -8.46 -11.20
C SER A 108 -5.02 -8.74 -9.69
N ARG A 109 -5.52 -7.83 -8.86
CA ARG A 109 -5.55 -7.94 -7.40
C ARG A 109 -6.92 -8.19 -6.79
N ASP A 110 -7.97 -8.23 -7.59
CA ASP A 110 -9.35 -8.38 -7.09
C ASP A 110 -9.53 -9.62 -6.23
N ALA A 111 -8.98 -10.76 -6.64
CA ALA A 111 -9.02 -11.99 -5.87
C ALA A 111 -8.31 -11.87 -4.51
N GLN A 112 -7.18 -11.17 -4.45
CA GLN A 112 -6.42 -10.95 -3.21
C GLN A 112 -7.14 -9.96 -2.29
N ILE A 113 -7.75 -8.90 -2.84
CA ILE A 113 -8.58 -7.94 -2.11
C ILE A 113 -9.80 -8.64 -1.52
N ALA A 114 -10.49 -9.47 -2.30
CA ALA A 114 -11.61 -10.26 -1.82
C ALA A 114 -11.19 -11.23 -0.69
N LYS A 115 -10.03 -11.88 -0.83
CA LYS A 115 -9.47 -12.75 0.22
C LYS A 115 -9.16 -11.97 1.50
N LEU A 116 -8.57 -10.76 1.41
CA LEU A 116 -8.34 -9.90 2.57
C LEU A 116 -9.64 -9.55 3.29
N ARG A 117 -10.67 -9.15 2.56
CA ARG A 117 -12.00 -8.83 3.15
C ARG A 117 -12.56 -10.02 3.92
N LYS A 118 -12.45 -11.24 3.35
CA LYS A 118 -12.89 -12.48 4.00
C LYS A 118 -12.11 -12.73 5.28
N LEU A 119 -10.78 -12.73 5.24
CA LEU A 119 -9.91 -12.94 6.39
C LEU A 119 -10.19 -11.92 7.51
N TRP A 120 -10.40 -10.66 7.18
CA TRP A 120 -10.71 -9.64 8.17
C TRP A 120 -12.12 -9.77 8.75
N SER A 121 -13.09 -10.24 7.98
CA SER A 121 -14.41 -10.57 8.50
C SER A 121 -14.35 -11.74 9.49
N GLU A 122 -13.57 -12.78 9.20
CA GLU A 122 -13.34 -13.91 10.10
C GLU A 122 -12.61 -13.48 11.37
N SER A 123 -11.53 -12.69 11.26
CA SER A 123 -10.79 -12.17 12.41
C SER A 123 -11.63 -11.25 13.30
N ALA A 124 -12.58 -10.50 12.72
CA ALA A 124 -13.48 -9.64 13.47
C ALA A 124 -14.38 -10.44 14.43
N GLN A 125 -14.87 -11.61 13.99
CA GLN A 125 -15.68 -12.49 14.86
C GLN A 125 -14.88 -13.00 16.05
N ILE A 126 -13.60 -13.36 15.84
CA ILE A 126 -12.72 -13.83 16.90
C ILE A 126 -12.44 -12.69 17.87
N ARG A 127 -12.10 -11.51 17.37
CA ARG A 127 -11.84 -10.31 18.18
C ARG A 127 -13.05 -9.93 19.05
N LEU A 128 -14.26 -9.96 18.49
CA LEU A 128 -15.48 -9.66 19.26
C LEU A 128 -15.69 -10.67 20.39
N LYS A 129 -15.46 -11.97 20.15
CA LYS A 129 -15.54 -12.99 21.20
C LYS A 129 -14.46 -12.81 22.26
N THR A 130 -13.24 -12.45 21.84
CA THR A 130 -12.13 -12.12 22.75
C THR A 130 -12.51 -10.92 23.63
N ALA A 131 -13.04 -9.86 23.04
CA ALA A 131 -13.50 -8.69 23.79
C ALA A 131 -14.61 -9.03 24.81
N GLU A 132 -15.52 -9.92 24.45
CA GLU A 132 -16.60 -10.36 25.36
C GLU A 132 -16.04 -11.11 26.56
N LEU A 133 -15.08 -12.02 26.38
CA LEU A 133 -14.40 -12.70 27.49
C LEU A 133 -13.67 -11.72 28.40
N MET A 134 -13.05 -10.70 27.82
CA MET A 134 -12.27 -9.69 28.52
C MET A 134 -13.10 -8.62 29.23
N LYS A 135 -14.44 -8.59 29.08
CA LYS A 135 -15.32 -7.76 29.92
C LYS A 135 -15.29 -8.17 31.37
N ASN A 136 -15.02 -9.45 31.66
CA ASN A 136 -14.81 -9.95 33.03
C ASN A 136 -13.47 -10.70 33.06
N PRO A 137 -12.34 -10.01 33.30
CA PRO A 137 -10.99 -10.55 33.12
C PRO A 137 -10.57 -11.46 34.28
N THR A 138 -11.27 -12.56 34.47
CA THR A 138 -10.82 -13.66 35.37
C THR A 138 -9.64 -14.40 34.73
N ALA A 139 -8.83 -15.07 35.55
CA ALA A 139 -7.69 -15.84 35.02
C ALA A 139 -8.13 -16.88 33.97
N ALA A 140 -9.30 -17.50 34.13
CA ALA A 140 -9.85 -18.45 33.17
C ALA A 140 -10.25 -17.76 31.83
N ASN A 141 -10.93 -16.62 31.90
CA ASN A 141 -11.35 -15.86 30.73
C ASN A 141 -10.15 -15.30 29.96
N ILE A 142 -9.14 -14.78 30.66
CA ILE A 142 -7.89 -14.30 30.05
C ILE A 142 -7.18 -15.46 29.34
N GLN A 143 -7.07 -16.62 29.97
CA GLN A 143 -6.45 -17.79 29.36
C GLN A 143 -7.20 -18.25 28.10
N GLN A 144 -8.53 -18.33 28.17
CA GLN A 144 -9.37 -18.69 27.03
C GLN A 144 -9.26 -17.67 25.91
N ALA A 145 -9.22 -16.38 26.24
CA ALA A 145 -9.05 -15.30 25.25
C ALA A 145 -7.68 -15.38 24.55
N LYS A 146 -6.59 -15.64 25.31
CA LYS A 146 -5.25 -15.85 24.76
C LYS A 146 -5.21 -17.04 23.81
N GLU A 147 -5.73 -18.19 24.21
CA GLU A 147 -5.80 -19.38 23.36
C GLU A 147 -6.59 -19.13 22.06
N MET A 148 -7.69 -18.38 22.12
CA MET A 148 -8.49 -18.02 20.96
C MET A 148 -7.70 -17.10 20.01
N VAL A 149 -6.94 -16.14 20.54
CA VAL A 149 -6.11 -15.26 19.71
C VAL A 149 -4.95 -16.04 19.11
N GLU A 150 -4.22 -16.84 19.87
CA GLU A 150 -3.07 -17.60 19.40
C GLU A 150 -3.46 -18.65 18.35
N ASN A 151 -4.54 -19.41 18.59
CA ASN A 151 -4.91 -20.55 17.74
C ASN A 151 -5.83 -20.18 16.57
N SER A 152 -6.51 -19.04 16.62
CA SER A 152 -7.50 -18.68 15.59
C SER A 152 -7.25 -17.31 14.96
N TYR A 153 -6.98 -16.27 15.74
CA TYR A 153 -6.80 -14.92 15.22
C TYR A 153 -5.46 -14.75 14.49
N LEU A 154 -4.34 -15.15 15.12
CA LEU A 154 -3.00 -14.96 14.55
C LEU A 154 -2.81 -15.67 13.22
N PRO A 155 -3.22 -16.93 13.02
CA PRO A 155 -3.11 -17.59 11.71
C PRO A 155 -3.85 -16.86 10.59
N ILE A 156 -4.97 -16.19 10.89
CA ILE A 156 -5.70 -15.37 9.92
C ILE A 156 -4.96 -14.05 9.66
N ALA A 157 -4.46 -13.42 10.71
CA ALA A 157 -3.69 -12.18 10.61
C ALA A 157 -2.39 -12.38 9.82
N ASP A 158 -1.70 -13.50 9.99
CA ASP A 158 -0.49 -13.87 9.24
C ASP A 158 -0.80 -14.02 7.74
N GLN A 159 -1.87 -14.72 7.38
CA GLN A 159 -2.30 -14.84 5.98
C GLN A 159 -2.63 -13.46 5.35
N ALA A 160 -3.29 -12.58 6.11
CA ALA A 160 -3.57 -11.22 5.64
C ALA A 160 -2.26 -10.43 5.45
N THR A 161 -1.32 -10.55 6.38
CA THR A 161 0.00 -9.91 6.31
C THR A 161 0.78 -10.38 5.08
N GLU A 162 0.79 -11.68 4.76
CA GLU A 162 1.44 -12.20 3.56
C GLU A 162 0.89 -11.55 2.27
N ILE A 163 -0.43 -11.39 2.17
CA ILE A 163 -1.05 -10.72 1.02
C ILE A 163 -0.60 -9.25 0.95
N LEU A 164 -0.59 -8.53 2.07
CA LEU A 164 -0.16 -7.13 2.12
C LEU A 164 1.33 -6.96 1.79
N VAL A 165 2.18 -7.89 2.21
CA VAL A 165 3.61 -7.93 1.82
C VAL A 165 3.74 -8.14 0.31
N GLY A 166 2.93 -9.02 -0.27
CA GLY A 166 2.88 -9.21 -1.73
C GLY A 166 2.49 -7.92 -2.47
N PHE A 167 1.58 -7.12 -1.93
CA PHE A 167 1.23 -5.82 -2.52
C PHE A 167 2.39 -4.83 -2.49
N THR A 168 3.16 -4.78 -1.39
CA THR A 168 4.33 -3.90 -1.27
C THR A 168 5.39 -4.27 -2.30
N LYS A 169 5.76 -5.55 -2.37
CA LYS A 169 6.81 -6.03 -3.28
C LYS A 169 6.52 -5.69 -4.74
N THR A 170 5.28 -5.89 -5.19
CA THR A 170 4.89 -5.57 -6.57
C THR A 170 4.82 -4.06 -6.82
N ALA A 171 4.52 -3.24 -5.81
CA ALA A 171 4.55 -1.79 -5.94
C ALA A 171 5.99 -1.29 -6.13
N ASP A 172 6.94 -1.83 -5.39
CA ASP A 172 8.37 -1.51 -5.50
C ASP A 172 8.94 -1.96 -6.87
N GLU A 173 8.61 -3.16 -7.33
CA GLU A 173 9.02 -3.65 -8.65
C GLU A 173 8.49 -2.77 -9.78
N ARG A 174 7.24 -2.31 -9.71
CA ARG A 174 6.67 -1.39 -10.71
C ARG A 174 7.31 0.01 -10.68
N ALA A 175 7.75 0.47 -9.53
CA ALA A 175 8.45 1.74 -9.40
C ALA A 175 9.87 1.71 -9.99
N LEU A 176 10.52 0.54 -10.02
CA LEU A 176 11.88 0.35 -10.58
C LEU A 176 11.87 0.20 -12.11
N HIS A 177 10.74 -0.11 -12.73
CA HIS A 177 10.62 -0.37 -14.17
C HIS A 177 9.90 0.77 -14.93
N GLN A 178 9.64 1.90 -14.30
CA GLN A 178 9.11 3.13 -14.89
C GLN A 178 10.21 4.18 -15.03
#